data_189dd813564d55b292ebc9d09bff85f7
#
_entry.id   189dd813564d55b292ebc9d09bff85f7
#
_cell.length_a   1.000
_cell.length_b   1.000
_cell.length_c   1.000
_cell.angle_alpha   90.00
_cell.angle_beta   90.00
_cell.angle_gamma   90.00
#
_symmetry.space_group_name_H-M   'P 1'
#
loop_
_entity.id
_entity.type
_entity.pdbx_description
1 polymer ?
#
loop_
_entity_poly.entity_id
_entity_poly.type
_entity_poly.pdbx_seq_one_letter_code
_entity_poly.pdbx_strand_id
1 'polypeptide(L)'
;EIQNNKKNKFQLPKIDLLKAPSKKERQNIEKNESADPKFLEKILMDFGVKGEIQKVSHGPVVTLNEFEPAAGVKVSKIINLSDDIARNTSSESARISTIPGSNTVGIELPNNSRENVYLSEILNNSDFKKKEIKLPIALGKNISGKPIVGDLSSMPHLLIAGTTGSGKSVCINTI
;
A
#
# COMPACT_ATOMS: atom_id res chain seq x y z
N GLU A 1 29.61 52.63 11.21
CA GLU A 1 29.87 51.21 10.83
C GLU A 1 28.53 50.46 10.76
N ILE A 2 28.05 50.23 9.54
CA ILE A 2 26.80 49.48 9.29
C ILE A 2 27.16 48.00 9.31
N GLN A 3 26.81 47.33 10.39
CA GLN A 3 26.94 45.86 10.48
C GLN A 3 26.08 45.22 9.40
N ASN A 4 26.74 44.53 8.49
CA ASN A 4 26.17 43.75 7.41
C ASN A 4 25.44 42.56 8.00
N ASN A 5 24.13 42.69 8.24
CA ASN A 5 23.24 41.60 8.65
C ASN A 5 23.22 40.55 7.52
N LYS A 6 24.02 39.48 7.64
CA LYS A 6 23.91 38.31 6.81
C LYS A 6 22.48 37.82 6.90
N LYS A 7 21.66 38.08 5.86
CA LYS A 7 20.31 37.46 5.70
C LYS A 7 20.49 35.96 5.81
N ASN A 8 20.11 35.38 6.95
CA ASN A 8 20.01 33.94 7.10
C ASN A 8 19.09 33.45 6.00
N LYS A 9 19.64 32.82 4.97
CA LYS A 9 18.83 32.13 3.94
C LYS A 9 18.04 31.04 4.64
N PHE A 10 16.71 31.09 4.55
CA PHE A 10 15.84 30.03 5.03
C PHE A 10 16.27 28.73 4.37
N GLN A 11 16.51 27.72 5.19
CA GLN A 11 16.83 26.35 4.74
C GLN A 11 15.75 25.40 5.24
N LEU A 12 15.22 24.60 4.31
CA LEU A 12 14.28 23.54 4.67
C LEU A 12 14.98 22.51 5.57
N PRO A 13 14.24 21.90 6.51
CA PRO A 13 14.76 20.79 7.30
C PRO A 13 15.30 19.67 6.39
N LYS A 14 16.41 19.07 6.80
CA LYS A 14 16.99 17.95 6.07
C LYS A 14 16.17 16.68 6.31
N ILE A 15 16.07 15.84 5.29
CA ILE A 15 15.35 14.55 5.35
C ILE A 15 15.99 13.58 6.36
N ASP A 16 17.28 13.75 6.64
CA ASP A 16 18.05 12.96 7.63
C ASP A 16 17.49 13.04 9.05
N LEU A 17 16.65 14.06 9.35
CA LEU A 17 15.93 14.17 10.63
C LEU A 17 14.81 13.12 10.78
N LEU A 18 14.38 12.51 9.67
CA LEU A 18 13.34 11.49 9.65
C LEU A 18 13.97 10.10 9.72
N LYS A 19 13.26 9.18 10.39
CA LYS A 19 13.64 7.76 10.37
C LYS A 19 13.62 7.22 8.95
N ALA A 20 14.57 6.37 8.62
CA ALA A 20 14.64 5.64 7.38
C ALA A 20 14.66 4.12 7.67
N PRO A 21 14.20 3.27 6.74
CA PRO A 21 14.23 1.82 6.94
C PRO A 21 15.66 1.32 7.13
N SER A 22 15.85 0.45 8.11
CA SER A 22 17.15 -0.19 8.36
C SER A 22 17.48 -1.20 7.24
N LYS A 23 18.78 -1.54 7.10
CA LYS A 23 19.21 -2.57 6.13
C LYS A 23 18.53 -3.94 6.38
N LYS A 24 18.26 -4.28 7.66
CA LYS A 24 17.57 -5.53 8.02
C LYS A 24 16.10 -5.52 7.60
N GLU A 25 15.41 -4.40 7.76
CA GLU A 25 14.01 -4.26 7.33
C GLU A 25 13.89 -4.38 5.81
N ARG A 26 14.81 -3.81 5.04
CA ARG A 26 14.84 -3.95 3.57
C ARG A 26 15.06 -5.40 3.11
N GLN A 27 15.88 -6.18 3.82
CA GLN A 27 16.12 -7.60 3.50
C GLN A 27 14.95 -8.51 3.88
N ASN A 28 14.14 -8.14 4.87
CA ASN A 28 12.94 -8.90 5.24
C ASN A 28 11.81 -8.74 4.22
N ILE A 29 11.79 -7.64 3.47
CA ILE A 29 10.84 -7.40 2.36
C ILE A 29 10.97 -8.49 1.29
N GLU A 30 12.18 -8.93 1.00
CA GLU A 30 12.45 -9.97 0.00
C GLU A 30 12.12 -11.40 0.48
N LYS A 31 11.92 -11.60 1.79
CA LYS A 31 11.70 -12.92 2.41
C LYS A 31 10.27 -13.19 2.89
N ASN A 32 9.36 -12.21 2.79
CA ASN A 32 7.95 -12.47 3.07
C ASN A 32 7.38 -13.34 1.94
N GLU A 33 7.58 -14.65 2.08
CA GLU A 33 6.82 -15.67 1.36
C GLU A 33 5.36 -15.57 1.82
N SER A 34 4.67 -14.59 1.27
CA SER A 34 3.22 -14.59 1.26
C SER A 34 2.77 -15.86 0.54
N ALA A 35 1.67 -16.43 1.00
CA ALA A 35 1.12 -17.70 0.60
C ALA A 35 1.47 -18.08 -0.85
N ASP A 36 2.15 -19.19 -1.05
CA ASP A 36 2.51 -19.74 -2.36
C ASP A 36 1.27 -19.61 -3.28
N PRO A 37 1.35 -18.94 -4.42
CA PRO A 37 0.22 -18.81 -5.36
C PRO A 37 -0.47 -20.14 -5.63
N LYS A 38 0.29 -21.22 -5.76
CA LYS A 38 -0.21 -22.57 -5.95
C LYS A 38 -1.04 -23.08 -4.76
N PHE A 39 -0.71 -22.64 -3.55
CA PHE A 39 -1.49 -23.01 -2.36
C PHE A 39 -2.86 -22.32 -2.39
N LEU A 40 -2.92 -21.05 -2.78
CA LEU A 40 -4.19 -20.33 -2.94
C LEU A 40 -5.03 -20.90 -4.09
N GLU A 41 -4.42 -21.23 -5.22
CA GLU A 41 -5.09 -21.91 -6.33
C GLU A 41 -5.70 -23.25 -5.91
N LYS A 42 -4.99 -24.04 -5.10
CA LYS A 42 -5.46 -25.29 -4.56
C LYS A 42 -6.68 -25.09 -3.65
N ILE A 43 -6.63 -24.12 -2.74
CA ILE A 43 -7.79 -23.76 -1.89
C ILE A 43 -8.99 -23.41 -2.74
N LEU A 44 -8.84 -22.55 -3.75
CA LEU A 44 -9.94 -22.18 -4.64
C LEU A 44 -10.49 -23.40 -5.39
N MET A 45 -9.62 -24.30 -5.84
CA MET A 45 -10.01 -25.52 -6.53
C MET A 45 -10.78 -26.46 -5.62
N ASP A 46 -10.42 -26.59 -4.34
CA ASP A 46 -11.14 -27.40 -3.33
C ASP A 46 -12.58 -26.88 -3.11
N PHE A 47 -12.80 -25.55 -3.26
CA PHE A 47 -14.14 -24.94 -3.26
C PHE A 47 -14.82 -24.95 -4.64
N GLY A 48 -14.27 -25.68 -5.60
CA GLY A 48 -14.84 -25.80 -6.95
C GLY A 48 -14.74 -24.51 -7.78
N VAL A 49 -13.72 -23.72 -7.53
CA VAL A 49 -13.36 -22.52 -8.32
C VAL A 49 -12.09 -22.83 -9.10
N LYS A 50 -12.21 -23.01 -10.40
CA LYS A 50 -11.08 -23.25 -11.31
C LYS A 50 -10.55 -21.92 -11.84
N GLY A 51 -9.25 -21.81 -11.99
CA GLY A 51 -8.56 -20.62 -12.53
C GLY A 51 -7.09 -20.65 -12.15
N GLU A 52 -6.37 -19.58 -12.48
CA GLU A 52 -4.93 -19.45 -12.27
C GLU A 52 -4.60 -18.05 -11.73
N ILE A 53 -3.54 -17.95 -10.93
CA ILE A 53 -3.00 -16.67 -10.47
C ILE A 53 -2.05 -16.12 -11.53
N GLN A 54 -2.45 -15.03 -12.17
CA GLN A 54 -1.68 -14.38 -13.23
C GLN A 54 -0.56 -13.51 -12.68
N LYS A 55 -0.78 -12.90 -11.51
CA LYS A 55 0.18 -11.96 -10.93
C LYS A 55 0.04 -11.89 -9.41
N VAL A 56 1.19 -11.73 -8.75
CA VAL A 56 1.27 -11.46 -7.32
C VAL A 56 1.96 -10.13 -7.10
N SER A 57 1.33 -9.25 -6.34
CA SER A 57 1.89 -7.94 -5.99
C SER A 57 2.02 -7.85 -4.48
N HIS A 58 3.27 -7.79 -4.00
CA HIS A 58 3.57 -7.69 -2.57
C HIS A 58 3.58 -6.22 -2.15
N GLY A 59 2.71 -5.87 -1.22
CA GLY A 59 2.67 -4.55 -0.59
C GLY A 59 3.18 -4.60 0.85
N PRO A 60 3.26 -3.44 1.51
CA PRO A 60 3.78 -3.36 2.89
C PRO A 60 2.85 -3.99 3.93
N VAL A 61 1.57 -4.10 3.66
CA VAL A 61 0.55 -4.59 4.60
C VAL A 61 -0.18 -5.81 4.08
N VAL A 62 -0.47 -5.83 2.77
CA VAL A 62 -1.22 -6.90 2.10
C VAL A 62 -0.50 -7.37 0.85
N THR A 63 -0.74 -8.62 0.48
CA THR A 63 -0.36 -9.17 -0.82
C THR A 63 -1.61 -9.32 -1.67
N LEU A 64 -1.57 -8.75 -2.88
CA LEU A 64 -2.62 -8.86 -3.89
C LEU A 64 -2.29 -9.98 -4.85
N ASN A 65 -3.18 -10.98 -4.94
CA ASN A 65 -3.14 -12.04 -5.92
C ASN A 65 -4.20 -11.78 -6.99
N GLU A 66 -3.78 -11.59 -8.23
CA GLU A 66 -4.67 -11.39 -9.38
C GLU A 66 -5.03 -12.77 -9.96
N PHE A 67 -6.22 -13.26 -9.60
CA PHE A 67 -6.71 -14.57 -9.99
C PHE A 67 -7.61 -14.44 -11.23
N GLU A 68 -7.32 -15.21 -12.28
CA GLU A 68 -8.14 -15.33 -13.48
C GLU A 68 -9.02 -16.56 -13.37
N PRO A 69 -10.35 -16.40 -13.16
CA PRO A 69 -11.27 -17.52 -13.10
C PRO A 69 -11.41 -18.17 -14.48
N ALA A 70 -11.58 -19.50 -14.51
CA ALA A 70 -11.92 -20.21 -15.72
C ALA A 70 -13.28 -19.77 -16.26
N ALA A 71 -13.49 -19.95 -17.57
CA ALA A 71 -14.74 -19.59 -18.22
C ALA A 71 -15.95 -20.26 -17.53
N GLY A 72 -17.00 -19.49 -17.30
CA GLY A 72 -18.23 -19.92 -16.64
C GLY A 72 -18.23 -19.84 -15.11
N VAL A 73 -17.12 -19.49 -14.48
CA VAL A 73 -17.05 -19.24 -13.03
C VAL A 73 -17.63 -17.86 -12.72
N LYS A 74 -18.66 -17.81 -11.86
CA LYS A 74 -19.26 -16.54 -11.42
C LYS A 74 -18.36 -15.85 -10.38
N VAL A 75 -18.04 -14.58 -10.59
CA VAL A 75 -17.24 -13.78 -9.67
C VAL A 75 -17.87 -13.70 -8.28
N SER A 76 -19.21 -13.63 -8.19
CA SER A 76 -19.92 -13.63 -6.91
C SER A 76 -19.64 -14.88 -6.07
N LYS A 77 -19.42 -16.04 -6.72
CA LYS A 77 -19.03 -17.27 -6.00
C LYS A 77 -17.68 -17.08 -5.31
N ILE A 78 -16.72 -16.42 -5.97
CA ILE A 78 -15.39 -16.19 -5.42
C ILE A 78 -15.46 -15.19 -4.27
N ILE A 79 -16.22 -14.09 -4.44
CA ILE A 79 -16.38 -13.06 -3.40
C ILE A 79 -16.96 -13.66 -2.11
N ASN A 80 -17.93 -14.56 -2.23
CA ASN A 80 -18.55 -15.20 -1.07
C ASN A 80 -17.63 -16.19 -0.33
N LEU A 81 -16.50 -16.55 -0.90
CA LEU A 81 -15.49 -17.42 -0.27
C LEU A 81 -14.47 -16.65 0.57
N SER A 82 -14.63 -15.33 0.78
CA SER A 82 -13.65 -14.52 1.51
C SER A 82 -13.30 -15.10 2.89
N ASP A 83 -14.30 -15.46 3.68
CA ASP A 83 -14.11 -16.01 5.03
C ASP A 83 -13.48 -17.42 5.00
N ASP A 84 -13.87 -18.23 4.02
CA ASP A 84 -13.30 -19.56 3.83
C ASP A 84 -11.83 -19.51 3.40
N ILE A 85 -11.49 -18.57 2.51
CA ILE A 85 -10.11 -18.33 2.08
C ILE A 85 -9.28 -17.82 3.26
N ALA A 86 -9.78 -16.84 4.02
CA ALA A 86 -9.10 -16.33 5.20
C ALA A 86 -8.77 -17.45 6.19
N ARG A 87 -9.75 -18.31 6.48
CA ARG A 87 -9.58 -19.44 7.39
C ARG A 87 -8.53 -20.43 6.87
N ASN A 88 -8.59 -20.81 5.58
CA ASN A 88 -7.68 -21.82 5.00
C ASN A 88 -6.27 -21.29 4.80
N THR A 89 -6.08 -19.97 4.66
CA THR A 89 -4.77 -19.32 4.61
C THR A 89 -4.25 -18.89 5.98
N SER A 90 -4.98 -19.18 7.06
CA SER A 90 -4.66 -18.71 8.41
C SER A 90 -4.48 -17.18 8.50
N SER A 91 -5.21 -16.44 7.66
CA SER A 91 -5.19 -14.99 7.61
C SER A 91 -6.31 -14.41 8.46
N GLU A 92 -6.10 -13.21 9.03
CA GLU A 92 -7.14 -12.49 9.80
C GLU A 92 -8.39 -12.17 8.98
N SER A 93 -8.20 -11.93 7.68
CA SER A 93 -9.27 -11.61 6.73
C SER A 93 -8.79 -11.87 5.30
N ALA A 94 -9.72 -11.99 4.36
CA ALA A 94 -9.42 -11.93 2.92
C ALA A 94 -10.38 -10.91 2.28
N ARG A 95 -9.84 -10.04 1.43
CA ARG A 95 -10.68 -9.12 0.66
C ARG A 95 -10.65 -9.51 -0.81
N ILE A 96 -11.83 -9.69 -1.39
CA ILE A 96 -11.95 -10.08 -2.77
C ILE A 96 -12.73 -9.01 -3.53
N SER A 97 -12.15 -8.53 -4.62
CA SER A 97 -12.74 -7.48 -5.46
C SER A 97 -12.42 -7.68 -6.94
N THR A 98 -13.29 -7.19 -7.79
CA THR A 98 -13.02 -7.15 -9.24
C THR A 98 -11.99 -6.07 -9.55
N ILE A 99 -11.12 -6.34 -10.53
CA ILE A 99 -10.14 -5.36 -11.02
C ILE A 99 -10.73 -4.69 -12.27
N PRO A 100 -11.01 -3.37 -12.23
CA PRO A 100 -11.56 -2.67 -13.37
C PRO A 100 -10.68 -2.81 -14.63
N GLY A 101 -11.30 -3.14 -15.76
CA GLY A 101 -10.58 -3.31 -17.03
C GLY A 101 -9.82 -4.61 -17.20
N SER A 102 -10.00 -5.57 -16.26
CA SER A 102 -9.40 -6.91 -16.32
C SER A 102 -10.46 -7.99 -16.14
N ASN A 103 -10.18 -9.20 -16.64
CA ASN A 103 -10.96 -10.42 -16.37
C ASN A 103 -10.54 -11.11 -15.06
N THR A 104 -9.60 -10.51 -14.33
CA THR A 104 -9.07 -11.03 -13.07
C THR A 104 -9.84 -10.51 -11.87
N VAL A 105 -9.79 -11.29 -10.80
CA VAL A 105 -10.32 -10.96 -9.47
C VAL A 105 -9.13 -10.78 -8.53
N GLY A 106 -9.08 -9.65 -7.84
CA GLY A 106 -8.06 -9.39 -6.83
C GLY A 106 -8.41 -10.06 -5.51
N ILE A 107 -7.51 -10.91 -5.02
CA ILE A 107 -7.59 -11.54 -3.69
C ILE A 107 -6.48 -10.94 -2.85
N GLU A 108 -6.85 -10.09 -1.90
CA GLU A 108 -5.93 -9.44 -0.97
C GLU A 108 -5.86 -10.25 0.32
N LEU A 109 -4.65 -10.64 0.70
CA LEU A 109 -4.37 -11.32 1.96
C LEU A 109 -3.41 -10.46 2.80
N PRO A 110 -3.67 -10.26 4.10
CA PRO A 110 -2.75 -9.54 4.97
C PRO A 110 -1.43 -10.30 5.10
N ASN A 111 -0.33 -9.57 5.09
CA ASN A 111 0.99 -10.13 5.30
C ASN A 111 1.14 -10.59 6.76
N ASN A 112 1.84 -11.69 7.00
CA ASN A 112 2.16 -12.17 8.35
C ASN A 112 3.00 -11.17 9.15
N SER A 113 3.88 -10.43 8.49
CA SER A 113 4.61 -9.31 9.06
C SER A 113 4.29 -8.03 8.30
N ARG A 114 3.77 -7.02 9.00
CA ARG A 114 3.49 -5.71 8.42
C ARG A 114 4.78 -4.90 8.37
N GLU A 115 5.02 -4.26 7.23
CA GLU A 115 6.18 -3.39 7.07
C GLU A 115 5.85 -1.97 7.51
N ASN A 116 6.83 -1.30 8.11
CA ASN A 116 6.73 0.11 8.40
C ASN A 116 6.89 0.92 7.10
N VAL A 117 5.96 1.84 6.86
CA VAL A 117 6.07 2.82 5.77
C VAL A 117 6.64 4.10 6.34
N TYR A 118 7.84 4.47 5.93
CA TYR A 118 8.53 5.65 6.44
C TYR A 118 8.23 6.89 5.59
N LEU A 119 7.91 8.00 6.24
CA LEU A 119 7.68 9.29 5.57
C LEU A 119 8.88 9.71 4.72
N SER A 120 10.10 9.43 5.20
CA SER A 120 11.34 9.72 4.46
C SER A 120 11.39 9.07 3.07
N GLU A 121 10.81 7.89 2.89
CA GLU A 121 10.77 7.21 1.59
C GLU A 121 9.87 7.93 0.59
N ILE A 122 8.73 8.47 1.06
CA ILE A 122 7.79 9.19 0.21
C ILE A 122 8.37 10.55 -0.18
N LEU A 123 8.94 11.30 0.77
CA LEU A 123 9.55 12.62 0.53
C LEU A 123 10.78 12.52 -0.38
N ASN A 124 11.51 11.41 -0.38
CA ASN A 124 12.65 11.18 -1.28
C ASN A 124 12.24 10.77 -2.69
N ASN A 125 10.98 10.40 -2.89
CA ASN A 125 10.50 9.97 -4.21
C ASN A 125 10.52 11.14 -5.21
N SER A 126 10.79 10.81 -6.49
CA SER A 126 10.78 11.78 -7.59
C SER A 126 9.41 12.45 -7.77
N ASP A 127 8.33 11.73 -7.50
CA ASP A 127 6.97 12.25 -7.65
C ASP A 127 6.67 13.37 -6.66
N PHE A 128 7.20 13.29 -5.43
CA PHE A 128 7.07 14.36 -4.44
C PHE A 128 7.81 15.64 -4.85
N LYS A 129 8.86 15.52 -5.67
CA LYS A 129 9.73 16.63 -6.11
C LYS A 129 9.30 17.22 -7.44
N LYS A 130 8.19 16.76 -8.05
CA LYS A 130 7.69 17.30 -9.31
C LYS A 130 7.26 18.75 -9.17
N LYS A 131 7.76 19.62 -10.05
CA LYS A 131 7.45 21.06 -10.06
C LYS A 131 5.98 21.38 -10.42
N GLU A 132 5.31 20.45 -11.05
CA GLU A 132 3.89 20.58 -11.46
C GLU A 132 2.94 20.50 -10.27
N ILE A 133 3.37 19.85 -9.17
CA ILE A 133 2.59 19.72 -7.94
C ILE A 133 2.87 20.93 -7.06
N LYS A 134 1.85 21.74 -6.81
CA LYS A 134 2.01 23.00 -6.06
C LYS A 134 2.13 22.79 -4.56
N LEU A 135 1.31 21.89 -4.00
CA LEU A 135 1.31 21.55 -2.57
C LEU A 135 1.35 20.02 -2.41
N PRO A 136 2.54 19.40 -2.60
CA PRO A 136 2.66 17.94 -2.50
C PRO A 136 2.42 17.46 -1.09
N ILE A 137 1.56 16.45 -0.93
CA ILE A 137 1.33 15.75 0.34
C ILE A 137 1.71 14.27 0.20
N ALA A 138 2.40 13.76 1.22
CA ALA A 138 2.82 12.37 1.30
C ALA A 138 1.68 11.52 1.86
N LEU A 139 0.98 10.75 1.01
CA LEU A 139 -0.16 9.93 1.42
C LEU A 139 0.25 8.54 1.92
N GLY A 140 1.40 8.02 1.48
CA GLY A 140 1.88 6.69 1.87
C GLY A 140 2.27 5.84 0.68
N LYS A 141 2.07 4.52 0.78
CA LYS A 141 2.27 3.55 -0.31
C LYS A 141 0.95 2.87 -0.67
N ASN A 142 0.77 2.55 -1.94
CA ASN A 142 -0.35 1.72 -2.37
C ASN A 142 -0.12 0.25 -2.03
N ILE A 143 -1.10 -0.62 -2.35
CA ILE A 143 -1.01 -2.08 -2.12
C ILE A 143 0.14 -2.76 -2.88
N SER A 144 0.69 -2.12 -3.91
CA SER A 144 1.89 -2.60 -4.64
C SER A 144 3.19 -2.04 -4.07
N GLY A 145 3.17 -1.33 -2.93
CA GLY A 145 4.34 -0.72 -2.32
C GLY A 145 4.86 0.56 -3.00
N LYS A 146 4.16 1.08 -4.01
CA LYS A 146 4.55 2.33 -4.69
C LYS A 146 4.15 3.56 -3.87
N PRO A 147 5.04 4.55 -3.73
CA PRO A 147 4.71 5.82 -3.09
C PRO A 147 3.54 6.53 -3.78
N ILE A 148 2.65 7.09 -2.98
CA ILE A 148 1.51 7.89 -3.42
C ILE A 148 1.67 9.30 -2.89
N VAL A 149 1.68 10.26 -3.80
CA VAL A 149 1.76 11.70 -3.55
C VAL A 149 0.49 12.35 -4.08
N GLY A 150 -0.14 13.16 -3.25
CA GLY A 150 -1.27 13.99 -3.66
C GLY A 150 -0.86 15.44 -3.87
N ASP A 151 -1.70 16.22 -4.54
CA ASP A 151 -1.58 17.68 -4.60
C ASP A 151 -2.75 18.30 -3.83
N LEU A 152 -2.46 18.86 -2.65
CA LEU A 152 -3.47 19.48 -1.81
C LEU A 152 -4.13 20.69 -2.52
N SER A 153 -3.41 21.37 -3.41
CA SER A 153 -3.94 22.53 -4.16
C SER A 153 -5.04 22.14 -5.14
N SER A 154 -5.10 20.87 -5.56
CA SER A 154 -6.14 20.34 -6.45
C SER A 154 -7.36 19.78 -5.69
N MET A 155 -7.29 19.72 -4.36
CA MET A 155 -8.36 19.22 -3.51
C MET A 155 -9.16 20.40 -2.92
N PRO A 156 -10.38 20.68 -3.38
CA PRO A 156 -11.17 21.82 -2.88
C PRO A 156 -11.47 21.71 -1.39
N HIS A 157 -11.69 20.47 -0.90
CA HIS A 157 -11.96 20.12 0.48
C HIS A 157 -11.27 18.79 0.81
N LEU A 158 -10.65 18.71 1.99
CA LEU A 158 -10.05 17.50 2.51
C LEU A 158 -10.66 17.18 3.87
N LEU A 159 -11.34 16.03 3.97
CA LEU A 159 -11.85 15.50 5.22
C LEU A 159 -10.90 14.41 5.74
N ILE A 160 -10.40 14.60 6.96
CA ILE A 160 -9.58 13.60 7.66
C ILE A 160 -10.36 13.09 8.86
N ALA A 161 -10.74 11.81 8.84
CA ALA A 161 -11.50 11.17 9.89
C ALA A 161 -10.79 9.91 10.40
N GLY A 162 -11.05 9.56 11.65
CA GLY A 162 -10.48 8.36 12.27
C GLY A 162 -10.84 8.30 13.76
N THR A 163 -10.80 7.09 14.32
CA THR A 163 -11.01 6.84 15.76
C THR A 163 -9.85 7.38 16.59
N THR A 164 -10.02 7.46 17.90
CA THR A 164 -8.93 7.81 18.81
C THR A 164 -7.77 6.82 18.66
N GLY A 165 -6.55 7.34 18.52
CA GLY A 165 -5.34 6.51 18.32
C GLY A 165 -5.08 6.08 16.88
N SER A 166 -5.95 6.39 15.91
CA SER A 166 -5.74 6.04 14.49
C SER A 166 -4.63 6.83 13.77
N GLY A 167 -4.01 7.80 14.44
CA GLY A 167 -2.96 8.64 13.83
C GLY A 167 -3.47 9.89 13.13
N LYS A 168 -4.75 10.28 13.29
CA LYS A 168 -5.34 11.46 12.65
C LYS A 168 -4.52 12.75 12.88
N SER A 169 -4.17 13.04 14.14
CA SER A 169 -3.36 14.23 14.47
C SER A 169 -1.96 14.17 13.91
N VAL A 170 -1.36 12.99 13.84
CA VAL A 170 -0.04 12.79 13.21
C VAL A 170 -0.15 13.05 11.71
N CYS A 171 -1.19 12.55 11.04
CA CYS A 171 -1.43 12.81 9.63
C CYS A 171 -1.56 14.31 9.33
N ILE A 172 -2.34 15.05 10.14
CA ILE A 172 -2.49 16.52 9.99
C ILE A 172 -1.14 17.24 10.13
N ASN A 173 -0.28 16.78 11.04
CA ASN A 173 1.04 17.39 11.22
C ASN A 173 2.04 17.04 10.09
N THR A 174 1.74 16.07 9.24
CA THR A 174 2.59 15.66 8.10
C THR A 174 2.14 16.27 6.78
N ILE A 175 0.98 16.91 6.75
CA ILE A 175 0.46 17.70 5.63
C ILE A 175 0.94 19.14 5.74
#